data_41c762791bf3b050ebdebff756363663
#
_entry.id   41c762791bf3b050ebdebff756363663
#
_cell.length_a   1.000
_cell.length_b   1.000
_cell.length_c   1.000
_cell.angle_alpha   90.00
_cell.angle_beta   90.00
_cell.angle_gamma   90.00
#
_symmetry.space_group_name_H-M   'P 1'
#
loop_
_entity.id
_entity.type
_entity.pdbx_description
1 polymer ?
#
loop_
_entity_poly.entity_id
_entity_poly.type
_entity_poly.pdbx_seq_one_letter_code
_entity_poly.pdbx_strand_id
1 'polypeptide(L)'
;MSLDRNMSHKVYNFDQVIDRHHTHSFKWDNVTYPANSDMLPMPVADMDFVVADEILVALDQITSHGILGYSIVPETLKEAAQSKIARDYKWSTSLDSQVWIPGIVPGITAACAALTNEKEGIITAVPVYHPFHLVAGWVNCPLITFEMIKDGDRWTFDFEDFERGLQKGPKVFLLCNPHNPGGTVFNESEIKRIVELCAKYHVTIVSDEIHADLRLRAASEHISIGRFEQQPIISFFATSKAFNTAGLGGAVAIIPDAALRDKFIKASNGFFSMLSRHSIEVMLATYAFGEPWLNQLLPYLQANHDLLYDFVQSTPGLAMQPLEATYLAWIEYDEAILGDFQKKCWNAGLHVLRGEQFKGRNFVRLNFACPRSVLEKAINRMKSITNG
;
A
#
# COMPACT_ATOMS: atom_id res chain seq x y z
N MET A 1 -4.97 29.07 -14.77
CA MET A 1 -4.10 28.94 -15.95
C MET A 1 -4.44 27.64 -16.64
N SER A 2 -4.80 27.65 -17.92
CA SER A 2 -5.15 26.43 -18.66
C SER A 2 -3.86 25.64 -18.89
N LEU A 3 -3.70 24.52 -18.22
CA LEU A 3 -2.78 23.48 -18.65
C LEU A 3 -3.30 22.96 -19.99
N ASP A 4 -2.49 23.10 -21.03
CA ASP A 4 -2.86 22.77 -22.41
C ASP A 4 -3.33 21.33 -22.52
N ARG A 5 -4.49 21.11 -23.15
CA ARG A 5 -5.10 19.79 -23.40
C ARG A 5 -4.32 18.89 -24.38
N ASN A 6 -3.07 19.19 -24.67
CA ASN A 6 -2.24 18.45 -25.63
C ASN A 6 -1.45 17.29 -25.01
N MET A 7 -1.83 16.82 -23.80
CA MET A 7 -1.08 15.81 -23.03
C MET A 7 -1.43 14.33 -23.33
N SER A 8 -2.30 14.06 -24.30
CA SER A 8 -2.76 12.68 -24.60
C SER A 8 -1.73 11.77 -25.27
N HIS A 9 -0.52 12.25 -25.60
CA HIS A 9 0.48 11.49 -26.36
C HIS A 9 1.86 11.41 -25.69
N LYS A 10 2.00 11.85 -24.41
CA LYS A 10 3.28 11.74 -23.73
C LYS A 10 3.64 10.28 -23.45
N VAL A 11 4.83 9.86 -23.85
CA VAL A 11 5.40 8.55 -23.51
C VAL A 11 6.38 8.75 -22.34
N TYR A 12 6.14 8.01 -21.24
CA TYR A 12 7.01 8.03 -20.07
C TYR A 12 8.08 6.94 -20.19
N ASN A 13 9.32 7.26 -19.80
CA ASN A 13 10.43 6.33 -19.87
C ASN A 13 10.68 5.68 -18.50
N PHE A 14 10.13 4.48 -18.29
CA PHE A 14 10.35 3.69 -17.08
C PHE A 14 11.65 2.85 -17.10
N ASP A 15 12.38 2.82 -18.22
CA ASP A 15 13.68 2.14 -18.30
C ASP A 15 14.85 3.03 -17.89
N GLN A 16 14.60 4.32 -17.64
CA GLN A 16 15.62 5.23 -17.17
C GLN A 16 16.08 4.85 -15.76
N VAL A 17 17.35 4.46 -15.63
CA VAL A 17 18.00 4.27 -14.34
C VAL A 17 18.42 5.61 -13.77
N ILE A 18 17.94 5.94 -12.59
CA ILE A 18 18.23 7.17 -11.87
C ILE A 18 19.07 6.83 -10.65
N ASP A 19 20.23 7.47 -10.51
CA ASP A 19 21.02 7.34 -9.30
C ASP A 19 20.33 8.05 -8.13
N ARG A 20 20.03 7.29 -7.10
CA ARG A 20 19.36 7.77 -5.89
C ARG A 20 20.29 7.76 -4.66
N HIS A 21 21.58 7.48 -4.85
CA HIS A 21 22.55 7.61 -3.76
C HIS A 21 22.77 9.08 -3.43
N HIS A 22 23.03 9.37 -2.16
CA HIS A 22 23.26 10.73 -1.63
C HIS A 22 22.07 11.68 -1.79
N THR A 23 20.85 11.12 -1.90
CA THR A 23 19.60 11.89 -1.96
C THR A 23 18.78 11.81 -0.67
N HIS A 24 19.35 11.25 0.40
CA HIS A 24 18.66 10.92 1.64
C HIS A 24 17.54 9.89 1.46
N SER A 25 17.64 9.06 0.44
CA SER A 25 16.67 8.00 0.17
C SER A 25 16.72 6.93 1.26
N PHE A 26 15.59 6.69 1.94
CA PHE A 26 15.48 5.62 2.95
C PHE A 26 15.81 4.24 2.36
N LYS A 27 15.55 4.05 1.06
CA LYS A 27 15.82 2.81 0.34
C LYS A 27 17.30 2.69 -0.07
N TRP A 28 17.90 3.75 -0.65
CA TRP A 28 19.21 3.72 -1.27
C TRP A 28 20.35 4.15 -0.34
N ASP A 29 20.09 5.08 0.60
CA ASP A 29 21.07 5.60 1.53
C ASP A 29 20.96 4.96 2.94
N ASN A 30 20.54 3.68 2.98
CA ASN A 30 20.37 2.97 4.24
C ASN A 30 21.71 2.74 4.92
N VAL A 31 21.84 3.23 6.14
CA VAL A 31 23.08 3.17 6.94
C VAL A 31 23.56 1.75 7.26
N THR A 32 22.72 0.73 7.07
CA THR A 32 23.11 -0.66 7.27
C THR A 32 23.86 -1.26 6.07
N TYR A 33 23.90 -0.56 4.92
CA TYR A 33 24.64 -1.03 3.76
C TYR A 33 26.15 -0.86 3.99
N PRO A 34 26.97 -1.86 3.63
CA PRO A 34 28.41 -1.72 3.72
C PRO A 34 28.89 -0.54 2.85
N ALA A 35 29.84 0.23 3.36
CA ALA A 35 30.40 1.36 2.62
C ALA A 35 30.97 0.86 1.27
N ASN A 36 30.70 1.60 0.21
CA ASN A 36 31.10 1.28 -1.18
C ASN A 36 30.59 -0.08 -1.69
N SER A 37 29.52 -0.62 -1.10
CA SER A 37 28.92 -1.88 -1.60
C SER A 37 28.09 -1.62 -2.84
N ASP A 38 28.06 -2.60 -3.75
CA ASP A 38 27.10 -2.66 -4.87
C ASP A 38 25.76 -3.28 -4.38
N MET A 39 25.22 -2.76 -3.26
CA MET A 39 23.96 -3.25 -2.71
C MET A 39 22.80 -2.79 -3.60
N LEU A 40 21.95 -3.72 -4.04
CA LEU A 40 20.74 -3.47 -4.80
C LEU A 40 19.53 -3.50 -3.85
N PRO A 41 18.96 -2.33 -3.49
CA PRO A 41 17.88 -2.26 -2.50
C PRO A 41 16.51 -2.49 -3.14
N MET A 42 15.79 -3.53 -2.68
CA MET A 42 14.42 -3.82 -3.08
C MET A 42 13.43 -4.02 -1.90
N PRO A 43 13.70 -3.44 -0.69
CA PRO A 43 12.82 -3.70 0.45
C PRO A 43 11.64 -2.74 0.56
N VAL A 44 11.84 -1.46 0.24
CA VAL A 44 10.90 -0.36 0.52
C VAL A 44 9.85 -0.25 -0.58
N ALA A 45 8.60 0.03 -0.19
CA ALA A 45 7.49 0.21 -1.12
C ALA A 45 7.43 1.65 -1.66
N ASP A 46 8.50 2.09 -2.34
CA ASP A 46 8.57 3.24 -3.23
C ASP A 46 9.11 2.80 -4.59
N MET A 47 8.92 3.57 -5.64
CA MET A 47 9.34 3.22 -6.99
C MET A 47 10.64 3.94 -7.36
N ASP A 48 11.41 3.35 -8.29
CA ASP A 48 12.61 3.98 -8.85
C ASP A 48 12.29 4.64 -10.22
N PHE A 49 11.12 5.26 -10.33
CA PHE A 49 10.64 5.98 -11.51
C PHE A 49 10.42 7.46 -11.20
N VAL A 50 10.64 8.32 -12.20
CA VAL A 50 10.21 9.72 -12.12
C VAL A 50 8.69 9.77 -12.03
N VAL A 51 8.17 10.65 -11.18
CA VAL A 51 6.73 10.94 -11.10
C VAL A 51 6.22 11.61 -12.37
N ALA A 52 4.90 11.70 -12.53
CA ALA A 52 4.30 12.45 -13.63
C ALA A 52 4.77 13.92 -13.63
N ASP A 53 4.97 14.51 -14.80
CA ASP A 53 5.47 15.88 -14.91
C ASP A 53 4.55 16.91 -14.25
N GLU A 54 3.25 16.66 -14.24
CA GLU A 54 2.25 17.51 -13.62
C GLU A 54 2.48 17.65 -12.12
N ILE A 55 3.01 16.59 -11.50
CA ILE A 55 3.43 16.61 -10.10
C ILE A 55 4.64 17.51 -9.92
N LEU A 56 5.63 17.40 -10.82
CA LEU A 56 6.82 18.26 -10.77
C LEU A 56 6.45 19.73 -11.00
N VAL A 57 5.55 20.02 -11.95
CA VAL A 57 5.04 21.37 -12.21
C VAL A 57 4.31 21.92 -10.97
N ALA A 58 3.49 21.13 -10.29
CA ALA A 58 2.81 21.56 -9.09
C ALA A 58 3.82 21.92 -7.96
N LEU A 59 4.86 21.11 -7.78
CA LEU A 59 5.92 21.37 -6.81
C LEU A 59 6.70 22.65 -7.13
N ASP A 60 7.06 22.87 -8.42
CA ASP A 60 7.77 24.06 -8.86
C ASP A 60 6.95 25.33 -8.62
N GLN A 61 5.66 25.31 -8.87
CA GLN A 61 4.76 26.44 -8.59
C GLN A 61 4.75 26.83 -7.11
N ILE A 62 4.78 25.86 -6.19
CA ILE A 62 4.83 26.13 -4.75
C ILE A 62 6.17 26.78 -4.40
N THR A 63 7.27 26.21 -4.91
CA THR A 63 8.63 26.66 -4.64
C THR A 63 8.85 28.06 -5.18
N SER A 64 8.40 28.33 -6.41
CA SER A 64 8.49 29.65 -7.06
C SER A 64 7.65 30.72 -6.35
N HIS A 65 6.51 30.32 -5.71
CA HIS A 65 5.71 31.25 -4.89
C HIS A 65 6.45 31.72 -3.62
N GLY A 66 7.27 30.84 -3.02
CA GLY A 66 8.21 31.15 -1.94
C GLY A 66 7.58 31.37 -0.56
N ILE A 67 6.23 31.27 -0.39
CA ILE A 67 5.57 31.37 0.92
C ILE A 67 5.07 30.00 1.33
N LEU A 68 5.65 29.43 2.40
CA LEU A 68 5.41 28.08 2.91
C LEU A 68 4.66 28.12 4.26
N GLY A 69 3.54 28.85 4.29
CA GLY A 69 2.69 28.98 5.46
C GLY A 69 1.74 27.80 5.65
N TYR A 70 0.86 27.90 6.64
CA TYR A 70 -0.20 26.90 6.88
C TYR A 70 -1.16 26.80 5.69
N SER A 71 -1.63 25.58 5.42
CA SER A 71 -2.53 25.27 4.31
C SER A 71 -3.88 24.77 4.80
N ILE A 72 -4.89 24.98 4.01
CA ILE A 72 -6.21 24.36 4.17
C ILE A 72 -6.47 23.41 3.02
N VAL A 73 -7.22 22.35 3.25
CA VAL A 73 -7.68 21.45 2.20
C VAL A 73 -8.76 22.15 1.38
N PRO A 74 -8.50 22.48 0.10
CA PRO A 74 -9.48 23.19 -0.72
C PRO A 74 -10.62 22.27 -1.15
N GLU A 75 -11.78 22.84 -1.44
CA GLU A 75 -12.97 22.10 -1.89
C GLU A 75 -12.67 21.32 -3.19
N THR A 76 -11.88 21.91 -4.08
CA THR A 76 -11.44 21.27 -5.33
C THR A 76 -10.71 19.94 -5.10
N LEU A 77 -9.91 19.81 -4.03
CA LEU A 77 -9.27 18.54 -3.69
C LEU A 77 -10.31 17.53 -3.16
N LYS A 78 -11.26 17.97 -2.36
CA LYS A 78 -12.35 17.12 -1.85
C LYS A 78 -13.22 16.58 -2.98
N GLU A 79 -13.58 17.43 -3.92
CA GLU A 79 -14.36 17.07 -5.12
C GLU A 79 -13.58 16.12 -6.04
N ALA A 80 -12.28 16.36 -6.24
CA ALA A 80 -11.42 15.49 -7.04
C ALA A 80 -11.30 14.08 -6.45
N ALA A 81 -11.10 13.98 -5.13
CA ALA A 81 -11.08 12.70 -4.42
C ALA A 81 -12.43 11.98 -4.49
N GLN A 82 -13.54 12.71 -4.26
CA GLN A 82 -14.90 12.17 -4.37
C GLN A 82 -15.18 11.63 -5.77
N SER A 83 -14.85 12.42 -6.80
CA SER A 83 -15.05 12.03 -8.21
C SER A 83 -14.25 10.77 -8.57
N LYS A 84 -13.00 10.66 -8.11
CA LYS A 84 -12.18 9.48 -8.31
C LYS A 84 -12.79 8.25 -7.63
N ILE A 85 -13.18 8.36 -6.37
CA ILE A 85 -13.77 7.25 -5.61
C ILE A 85 -15.07 6.77 -6.27
N ALA A 86 -15.92 7.70 -6.71
CA ALA A 86 -17.16 7.37 -7.40
C ALA A 86 -16.91 6.70 -8.76
N ARG A 87 -15.97 7.19 -9.54
CA ARG A 87 -15.62 6.67 -10.87
C ARG A 87 -14.96 5.31 -10.79
N ASP A 88 -13.92 5.17 -9.95
CA ASP A 88 -12.99 4.03 -10.00
C ASP A 88 -13.41 2.89 -9.06
N TYR A 89 -14.05 3.23 -7.92
CA TYR A 89 -14.43 2.26 -6.89
C TYR A 89 -15.94 2.13 -6.72
N LYS A 90 -16.72 2.81 -7.58
CA LYS A 90 -18.20 2.75 -7.63
C LYS A 90 -18.86 3.07 -6.29
N TRP A 91 -18.27 3.99 -5.55
CA TRP A 91 -18.75 4.41 -4.24
C TRP A 91 -19.03 5.91 -4.21
N SER A 92 -20.31 6.28 -4.13
CA SER A 92 -20.73 7.68 -4.00
C SER A 92 -20.66 8.12 -2.53
N THR A 93 -19.81 9.08 -2.23
CA THR A 93 -19.59 9.59 -0.88
C THR A 93 -20.00 11.07 -0.78
N SER A 94 -20.21 11.59 0.43
CA SER A 94 -20.38 13.04 0.65
C SER A 94 -19.04 13.72 0.89
N LEU A 95 -18.93 15.00 0.60
CA LEU A 95 -17.72 15.78 0.94
C LEU A 95 -17.47 15.82 2.45
N ASP A 96 -18.57 15.83 3.25
CA ASP A 96 -18.48 15.83 4.71
C ASP A 96 -17.97 14.52 5.31
N SER A 97 -17.98 13.43 4.54
CA SER A 97 -17.43 12.15 5.00
C SER A 97 -15.91 12.10 4.99
N GLN A 98 -15.24 13.10 4.41
CA GLN A 98 -13.81 13.13 4.22
C GLN A 98 -13.09 13.73 5.42
N VAL A 99 -12.11 13.02 5.95
CA VAL A 99 -11.15 13.51 6.94
C VAL A 99 -9.74 13.40 6.36
N TRP A 100 -9.09 14.54 6.17
CA TRP A 100 -7.75 14.60 5.58
C TRP A 100 -6.68 14.41 6.64
N ILE A 101 -5.71 13.52 6.38
CA ILE A 101 -4.74 13.02 7.36
C ILE A 101 -3.32 12.99 6.77
N PRO A 102 -2.26 13.04 7.61
CA PRO A 102 -0.88 13.08 7.13
C PRO A 102 -0.42 11.79 6.45
N GLY A 103 -1.12 10.68 6.67
CA GLY A 103 -0.81 9.38 6.06
C GLY A 103 -1.65 8.27 6.67
N ILE A 104 -1.63 7.10 6.03
CA ILE A 104 -2.51 5.98 6.41
C ILE A 104 -2.11 5.35 7.75
N VAL A 105 -0.83 5.13 8.01
CA VAL A 105 -0.40 4.54 9.29
C VAL A 105 -0.81 5.40 10.50
N PRO A 106 -0.61 6.74 10.51
CA PRO A 106 -1.23 7.61 11.51
C PRO A 106 -2.74 7.47 11.58
N GLY A 107 -3.43 7.39 10.42
CA GLY A 107 -4.88 7.21 10.35
C GLY A 107 -5.36 5.90 11.01
N ILE A 108 -4.71 4.78 10.70
CA ILE A 108 -4.99 3.47 11.35
C ILE A 108 -4.77 3.58 12.87
N THR A 109 -3.68 4.23 13.30
CA THR A 109 -3.37 4.41 14.72
C THR A 109 -4.48 5.22 15.42
N ALA A 110 -4.92 6.32 14.82
CA ALA A 110 -6.01 7.13 15.37
C ALA A 110 -7.35 6.37 15.40
N ALA A 111 -7.67 5.60 14.36
CA ALA A 111 -8.87 4.77 14.33
C ALA A 111 -8.86 3.71 15.44
N CYS A 112 -7.74 3.01 15.62
CA CYS A 112 -7.59 2.05 16.72
C CYS A 112 -7.70 2.74 18.09
N ALA A 113 -7.02 3.86 18.30
CA ALA A 113 -7.09 4.61 19.55
C ALA A 113 -8.51 5.14 19.87
N ALA A 114 -9.29 5.47 18.82
CA ALA A 114 -10.69 5.92 18.96
C ALA A 114 -11.66 4.82 19.38
N LEU A 115 -11.36 3.57 19.01
CA LEU A 115 -12.33 2.47 19.01
C LEU A 115 -11.96 1.32 19.94
N THR A 116 -10.72 1.28 20.47
CA THR A 116 -10.23 0.19 21.31
C THR A 116 -9.74 0.70 22.68
N ASN A 117 -9.51 -0.22 23.58
CA ASN A 117 -8.94 0.01 24.91
C ASN A 117 -8.17 -1.23 25.38
N GLU A 118 -7.68 -1.25 26.61
CA GLU A 118 -6.90 -2.36 27.18
C GLU A 118 -7.63 -3.73 27.19
N LYS A 119 -8.97 -3.74 27.03
CA LYS A 119 -9.79 -4.97 27.05
C LYS A 119 -10.38 -5.31 25.68
N GLU A 120 -10.56 -4.31 24.83
CA GLU A 120 -11.24 -4.42 23.54
C GLU A 120 -10.22 -4.16 22.42
N GLY A 121 -9.83 -5.22 21.72
CA GLY A 121 -8.71 -5.18 20.81
C GLY A 121 -9.07 -5.06 19.34
N ILE A 122 -8.05 -5.33 18.54
CA ILE A 122 -8.13 -5.39 17.08
C ILE A 122 -7.95 -6.83 16.60
N ILE A 123 -8.47 -7.12 15.40
CA ILE A 123 -8.20 -8.34 14.65
C ILE A 123 -7.66 -7.98 13.27
N THR A 124 -6.68 -8.74 12.77
CA THR A 124 -6.15 -8.61 11.40
C THR A 124 -5.69 -9.95 10.87
N ALA A 125 -5.69 -10.11 9.54
CA ALA A 125 -5.09 -11.26 8.87
C ALA A 125 -3.56 -11.22 8.97
N VAL A 126 -2.92 -12.40 8.92
CA VAL A 126 -1.46 -12.53 8.75
C VAL A 126 -1.16 -13.60 7.69
N PRO A 127 -0.07 -13.44 6.90
CA PRO A 127 0.90 -12.33 6.91
C PRO A 127 0.30 -11.03 6.40
N VAL A 128 0.71 -9.89 6.97
CA VAL A 128 0.23 -8.56 6.58
C VAL A 128 1.30 -7.49 6.80
N TYR A 129 1.16 -6.33 6.18
CA TYR A 129 2.02 -5.17 6.39
C TYR A 129 2.21 -4.87 7.88
N HIS A 130 3.45 -4.81 8.34
CA HIS A 130 3.79 -4.83 9.76
C HIS A 130 3.08 -3.80 10.66
N PRO A 131 2.74 -2.55 10.26
CA PRO A 131 1.98 -1.65 11.11
C PRO A 131 0.63 -2.20 11.57
N PHE A 132 0.00 -3.11 10.80
CA PHE A 132 -1.28 -3.72 11.15
C PHE A 132 -1.23 -4.56 12.42
N HIS A 133 -0.13 -5.23 12.68
CA HIS A 133 0.04 -5.99 13.91
C HIS A 133 0.83 -5.23 14.99
N LEU A 134 1.57 -4.18 14.62
CA LEU A 134 2.30 -3.36 15.60
C LEU A 134 1.41 -2.31 16.26
N VAL A 135 0.35 -1.85 15.58
CA VAL A 135 -0.52 -0.78 16.09
C VAL A 135 -1.19 -1.14 17.42
N ALA A 136 -1.48 -2.40 17.65
CA ALA A 136 -2.03 -2.87 18.94
C ALA A 136 -1.14 -2.48 20.12
N GLY A 137 0.19 -2.64 19.97
CA GLY A 137 1.16 -2.20 20.97
C GLY A 137 1.22 -0.67 21.10
N TRP A 138 1.06 0.09 20.01
CA TRP A 138 1.11 1.55 20.03
C TRP A 138 -0.09 2.16 20.77
N VAL A 139 -1.27 1.52 20.67
CA VAL A 139 -2.50 2.01 21.32
C VAL A 139 -2.86 1.22 22.59
N ASN A 140 -1.98 0.31 23.04
CA ASN A 140 -2.15 -0.50 24.23
C ASN A 140 -3.47 -1.29 24.26
N CYS A 141 -3.75 -2.06 23.19
CA CYS A 141 -4.92 -2.92 23.09
C CYS A 141 -4.54 -4.37 22.70
N PRO A 142 -5.42 -5.37 22.96
CA PRO A 142 -5.19 -6.74 22.52
C PRO A 142 -5.14 -6.89 21.01
N LEU A 143 -4.27 -7.81 20.53
CA LEU A 143 -4.18 -8.20 19.13
C LEU A 143 -4.68 -9.64 18.95
N ILE A 144 -5.62 -9.83 18.05
CA ILE A 144 -6.06 -11.13 17.54
C ILE A 144 -5.57 -11.23 16.09
N THR A 145 -5.02 -12.36 15.72
CA THR A 145 -4.65 -12.65 14.33
C THR A 145 -5.36 -13.90 13.84
N PHE A 146 -5.60 -13.96 12.54
CA PHE A 146 -6.05 -15.16 11.83
C PHE A 146 -5.24 -15.31 10.56
N GLU A 147 -5.20 -16.54 10.03
CA GLU A 147 -4.30 -16.86 8.91
C GLU A 147 -4.94 -16.55 7.56
N MET A 148 -4.10 -16.05 6.64
CA MET A 148 -4.39 -16.14 5.22
C MET A 148 -4.01 -17.52 4.70
N ILE A 149 -4.80 -18.03 3.78
CA ILE A 149 -4.58 -19.33 3.13
C ILE A 149 -4.38 -19.14 1.62
N LYS A 150 -3.74 -20.13 1.00
CA LYS A 150 -3.68 -20.23 -0.46
C LYS A 150 -4.93 -20.97 -0.96
N ASP A 151 -5.66 -20.33 -1.87
CA ASP A 151 -6.78 -20.93 -2.59
C ASP A 151 -6.50 -20.82 -4.09
N GLY A 152 -6.13 -21.94 -4.72
CA GLY A 152 -5.61 -21.96 -6.08
C GLY A 152 -4.38 -21.06 -6.22
N ASP A 153 -4.46 -20.11 -7.13
CA ASP A 153 -3.36 -19.19 -7.49
C ASP A 153 -3.37 -17.87 -6.71
N ARG A 154 -4.09 -17.79 -5.59
CA ARG A 154 -4.19 -16.54 -4.82
C ARG A 154 -4.23 -16.75 -3.32
N TRP A 155 -3.91 -15.71 -2.59
CA TRP A 155 -4.12 -15.65 -1.14
C TRP A 155 -5.55 -15.20 -0.85
N THR A 156 -6.18 -15.80 0.16
CA THR A 156 -7.49 -15.39 0.68
C THR A 156 -7.56 -15.61 2.19
N PHE A 157 -8.68 -15.24 2.81
CA PHE A 157 -8.89 -15.48 4.23
C PHE A 157 -9.34 -16.92 4.48
N ASP A 158 -8.82 -17.52 5.56
CA ASP A 158 -9.54 -18.59 6.24
C ASP A 158 -10.73 -17.97 6.98
N PHE A 159 -11.90 -17.98 6.33
CA PHE A 159 -13.12 -17.38 6.90
C PHE A 159 -13.63 -18.07 8.17
N GLU A 160 -13.30 -19.34 8.39
CA GLU A 160 -13.62 -20.02 9.63
C GLU A 160 -12.72 -19.52 10.75
N ASP A 161 -11.43 -19.37 10.49
CA ASP A 161 -10.50 -18.81 11.47
C ASP A 161 -10.79 -17.32 11.74
N PHE A 162 -11.16 -16.56 10.72
CA PHE A 162 -11.62 -15.18 10.87
C PHE A 162 -12.82 -15.11 11.82
N GLU A 163 -13.85 -15.94 11.60
CA GLU A 163 -15.03 -15.96 12.46
C GLU A 163 -14.70 -16.39 13.91
N ARG A 164 -13.82 -17.40 14.09
CA ARG A 164 -13.30 -17.77 15.42
C ARG A 164 -12.57 -16.61 16.11
N GLY A 165 -11.85 -15.81 15.33
CA GLY A 165 -11.20 -14.59 15.81
C GLY A 165 -12.20 -13.52 16.26
N LEU A 166 -13.27 -13.29 15.48
CA LEU A 166 -14.33 -12.33 15.81
C LEU A 166 -15.11 -12.72 17.07
N GLN A 167 -15.30 -14.01 17.33
CA GLN A 167 -15.94 -14.53 18.57
C GLN A 167 -15.19 -14.13 19.84
N LYS A 168 -13.91 -13.81 19.77
CA LYS A 168 -13.11 -13.31 20.88
C LYS A 168 -13.41 -11.84 21.26
N GLY A 169 -14.30 -11.17 20.52
CA GLY A 169 -14.82 -9.84 20.83
C GLY A 169 -13.91 -8.66 20.51
N PRO A 170 -13.12 -8.66 19.39
CA PRO A 170 -12.43 -7.45 18.96
C PRO A 170 -13.44 -6.35 18.64
N LYS A 171 -12.99 -5.09 18.65
CA LYS A 171 -13.82 -3.93 18.25
C LYS A 171 -13.49 -3.44 16.84
N VAL A 172 -12.28 -3.72 16.37
CA VAL A 172 -11.79 -3.24 15.08
C VAL A 172 -11.24 -4.42 14.29
N PHE A 173 -11.65 -4.53 13.03
CA PHE A 173 -11.00 -5.35 12.03
C PHE A 173 -10.16 -4.46 11.11
N LEU A 174 -8.85 -4.70 11.06
CA LEU A 174 -7.94 -4.02 10.13
C LEU A 174 -7.85 -4.83 8.84
N LEU A 175 -8.36 -4.28 7.75
CA LEU A 175 -8.35 -4.84 6.41
C LEU A 175 -7.31 -4.13 5.53
N CYS A 176 -6.44 -4.88 4.88
CA CYS A 176 -5.56 -4.42 3.81
C CYS A 176 -6.12 -4.90 2.46
N ASN A 177 -6.67 -4.00 1.63
CA ASN A 177 -7.27 -4.37 0.34
C ASN A 177 -7.03 -3.28 -0.72
N PRO A 178 -6.23 -3.54 -1.76
CA PRO A 178 -5.48 -4.77 -2.08
C PRO A 178 -4.46 -5.17 -1.03
N HIS A 179 -4.26 -6.47 -0.89
CA HIS A 179 -3.51 -7.03 0.23
C HIS A 179 -1.99 -6.95 0.03
N ASN A 180 -1.26 -6.46 1.03
CA ASN A 180 0.20 -6.46 1.10
C ASN A 180 0.64 -7.34 2.29
N PRO A 181 1.40 -8.43 2.08
CA PRO A 181 2.20 -8.72 0.89
C PRO A 181 1.57 -9.66 -0.15
N GLY A 182 0.41 -10.26 0.10
CA GLY A 182 -0.16 -11.34 -0.73
C GLY A 182 -0.55 -10.92 -2.15
N GLY A 183 -0.69 -9.61 -2.44
CA GLY A 183 -1.05 -9.09 -3.76
C GLY A 183 -2.51 -9.32 -4.18
N THR A 184 -3.35 -9.80 -3.27
CA THR A 184 -4.75 -10.15 -3.54
C THR A 184 -5.64 -8.91 -3.60
N VAL A 185 -6.57 -8.88 -4.54
CA VAL A 185 -7.74 -8.00 -4.57
C VAL A 185 -8.96 -8.83 -4.16
N PHE A 186 -9.53 -8.55 -3.01
CA PHE A 186 -10.70 -9.31 -2.54
C PHE A 186 -11.89 -9.08 -3.47
N ASN A 187 -12.52 -10.17 -3.93
CA ASN A 187 -13.69 -10.13 -4.80
C ASN A 187 -14.96 -9.76 -4.03
N GLU A 188 -16.06 -9.53 -4.74
CA GLU A 188 -17.31 -9.07 -4.15
C GLU A 188 -17.89 -10.06 -3.13
N SER A 189 -17.77 -11.37 -3.36
CA SER A 189 -18.28 -12.38 -2.44
C SER A 189 -17.46 -12.41 -1.14
N GLU A 190 -16.14 -12.27 -1.23
CA GLU A 190 -15.26 -12.16 -0.06
C GLU A 190 -15.54 -10.88 0.73
N ILE A 191 -15.69 -9.73 0.05
CA ILE A 191 -16.02 -8.45 0.70
C ILE A 191 -17.38 -8.54 1.41
N LYS A 192 -18.42 -9.08 0.75
CA LYS A 192 -19.73 -9.30 1.38
C LYS A 192 -19.62 -10.17 2.62
N ARG A 193 -18.87 -11.28 2.55
CA ARG A 193 -18.67 -12.19 3.69
C ARG A 193 -17.95 -11.49 4.84
N ILE A 194 -16.95 -10.67 4.56
CA ILE A 194 -16.26 -9.84 5.57
C ILE A 194 -17.26 -8.92 6.27
N VAL A 195 -18.07 -8.18 5.50
CA VAL A 195 -19.06 -7.24 6.04
C VAL A 195 -20.10 -7.96 6.89
N GLU A 196 -20.65 -9.08 6.42
CA GLU A 196 -21.64 -9.90 7.16
C GLU A 196 -21.09 -10.39 8.50
N LEU A 197 -19.86 -10.90 8.51
CA LEU A 197 -19.23 -11.38 9.73
C LEU A 197 -18.93 -10.23 10.70
N CYS A 198 -18.40 -9.13 10.24
CA CYS A 198 -18.15 -7.96 11.08
C CYS A 198 -19.46 -7.37 11.64
N ALA A 199 -20.54 -7.33 10.84
CA ALA A 199 -21.87 -6.91 11.32
C ALA A 199 -22.41 -7.85 12.40
N LYS A 200 -22.33 -9.17 12.19
CA LYS A 200 -22.77 -10.19 13.14
C LYS A 200 -22.11 -10.05 14.52
N TYR A 201 -20.83 -9.66 14.55
CA TYR A 201 -20.05 -9.53 15.79
C TYR A 201 -19.86 -8.07 16.24
N HIS A 202 -20.52 -7.10 15.61
CA HIS A 202 -20.45 -5.67 15.94
C HIS A 202 -19.01 -5.12 15.92
N VAL A 203 -18.23 -5.47 14.89
CA VAL A 203 -16.85 -5.07 14.71
C VAL A 203 -16.76 -3.98 13.64
N THR A 204 -16.15 -2.84 13.96
CA THR A 204 -15.91 -1.76 13.00
C THR A 204 -14.79 -2.15 12.04
N ILE A 205 -15.00 -1.91 10.74
CA ILE A 205 -13.98 -2.19 9.71
C ILE A 205 -13.14 -0.94 9.48
N VAL A 206 -11.82 -1.10 9.52
CA VAL A 206 -10.83 -0.07 9.17
C VAL A 206 -10.02 -0.60 8.00
N SER A 207 -10.27 -0.07 6.81
CA SER A 207 -9.72 -0.55 5.54
C SER A 207 -8.61 0.37 5.03
N ASP A 208 -7.44 -0.19 4.79
CA ASP A 208 -6.36 0.45 4.04
C ASP A 208 -6.48 0.08 2.56
N GLU A 209 -6.84 1.05 1.73
CA GLU A 209 -7.06 0.89 0.29
C GLU A 209 -5.97 1.62 -0.54
N ILE A 210 -4.78 1.83 0.04
CA ILE A 210 -3.68 2.58 -0.58
C ILE A 210 -3.18 1.97 -1.90
N HIS A 211 -3.39 0.66 -2.10
CA HIS A 211 -3.00 -0.06 -3.30
C HIS A 211 -4.11 -0.18 -4.36
N ALA A 212 -5.28 0.43 -4.14
CA ALA A 212 -6.46 0.28 -4.99
C ALA A 212 -6.23 0.60 -6.48
N ASP A 213 -5.34 1.56 -6.78
CA ASP A 213 -4.97 1.94 -8.15
C ASP A 213 -3.89 1.03 -8.78
N LEU A 214 -3.22 0.19 -8.00
CA LEU A 214 -2.08 -0.63 -8.45
C LEU A 214 -2.52 -2.04 -8.87
N ARG A 215 -3.53 -2.14 -9.72
CA ARG A 215 -4.01 -3.41 -10.24
C ARG A 215 -3.16 -3.86 -11.41
N LEU A 216 -2.59 -5.04 -11.32
CA LEU A 216 -1.72 -5.61 -12.35
C LEU A 216 -2.49 -6.39 -13.40
N ARG A 217 -3.57 -7.08 -13.02
CA ARG A 217 -4.40 -7.87 -13.94
C ARG A 217 -5.68 -7.13 -14.27
N ALA A 218 -5.99 -7.01 -15.57
CA ALA A 218 -7.19 -6.32 -16.03
C ALA A 218 -8.51 -6.93 -15.52
N ALA A 219 -8.50 -8.21 -15.11
CA ALA A 219 -9.68 -8.89 -14.58
C ALA A 219 -9.98 -8.59 -13.11
N SER A 220 -9.03 -8.04 -12.36
CA SER A 220 -9.21 -7.73 -10.92
C SER A 220 -9.79 -6.33 -10.77
N GLU A 221 -11.09 -6.24 -10.53
CA GLU A 221 -11.74 -4.97 -10.17
C GLU A 221 -11.64 -4.75 -8.66
N HIS A 222 -11.08 -3.61 -8.25
CA HIS A 222 -11.06 -3.24 -6.83
C HIS A 222 -12.46 -2.80 -6.39
N ILE A 223 -12.95 -3.41 -5.33
CA ILE A 223 -14.20 -3.05 -4.69
C ILE A 223 -13.87 -2.45 -3.33
N SER A 224 -14.14 -1.16 -3.17
CA SER A 224 -14.02 -0.54 -1.85
C SER A 224 -15.05 -1.15 -0.89
N ILE A 225 -14.58 -1.58 0.28
CA ILE A 225 -15.47 -2.07 1.32
C ILE A 225 -16.42 -0.99 1.83
N GLY A 226 -16.05 0.27 1.68
CA GLY A 226 -16.87 1.43 2.03
C GLY A 226 -18.22 1.51 1.30
N ARG A 227 -18.40 0.81 0.17
CA ARG A 227 -19.70 0.70 -0.50
C ARG A 227 -20.78 0.03 0.36
N PHE A 228 -20.40 -0.70 1.40
CA PHE A 228 -21.30 -1.44 2.27
C PHE A 228 -21.60 -0.64 3.55
N GLU A 229 -22.23 0.52 3.39
CA GLU A 229 -22.47 1.52 4.45
C GLU A 229 -23.39 1.06 5.61
N GLN A 230 -23.99 -0.15 5.52
CA GLN A 230 -24.77 -0.75 6.61
C GLN A 230 -23.92 -1.12 7.82
N GLN A 231 -22.60 -1.12 7.67
CA GLN A 231 -21.60 -1.42 8.70
C GLN A 231 -20.75 -0.19 8.98
N PRO A 232 -20.40 0.13 10.25
CA PRO A 232 -19.43 1.18 10.56
C PRO A 232 -18.08 0.89 9.90
N ILE A 233 -17.65 1.77 8.98
CA ILE A 233 -16.44 1.60 8.17
C ILE A 233 -15.64 2.90 8.14
N ILE A 234 -14.31 2.77 8.20
CA ILE A 234 -13.33 3.80 7.88
C ILE A 234 -12.49 3.27 6.72
N SER A 235 -12.56 3.90 5.54
CA SER A 235 -11.73 3.54 4.39
C SER A 235 -10.67 4.61 4.13
N PHE A 236 -9.42 4.21 4.01
CA PHE A 236 -8.29 5.09 3.75
C PHE A 236 -7.83 5.01 2.31
N PHE A 237 -7.64 6.17 1.67
CA PHE A 237 -7.08 6.30 0.32
C PHE A 237 -5.91 7.27 0.31
N ALA A 238 -4.92 6.99 -0.52
CA ALA A 238 -3.81 7.89 -0.77
C ALA A 238 -3.26 7.69 -2.19
N THR A 239 -2.73 8.75 -2.79
CA THR A 239 -2.10 8.72 -4.11
C THR A 239 -0.66 8.21 -4.06
N SER A 240 -0.08 8.12 -2.87
CA SER A 240 1.36 8.00 -2.65
C SER A 240 1.98 6.72 -3.20
N LYS A 241 1.26 5.58 -3.19
CA LYS A 241 1.80 4.32 -3.72
C LYS A 241 1.66 4.22 -5.23
N ALA A 242 0.52 4.62 -5.78
CA ALA A 242 0.28 4.55 -7.21
C ALA A 242 1.11 5.58 -8.00
N PHE A 243 1.43 6.73 -7.41
CA PHE A 243 2.10 7.85 -8.09
C PHE A 243 3.47 8.19 -7.52
N ASN A 244 4.05 7.31 -6.71
CA ASN A 244 5.40 7.44 -6.17
C ASN A 244 5.65 8.73 -5.38
N THR A 245 4.68 9.18 -4.59
CA THR A 245 4.75 10.43 -3.81
C THR A 245 4.81 10.21 -2.30
N ALA A 246 5.26 9.02 -1.85
CA ALA A 246 5.23 8.63 -0.44
C ALA A 246 6.01 9.57 0.50
N GLY A 247 7.05 10.23 0.01
CA GLY A 247 7.85 11.20 0.77
C GLY A 247 7.12 12.49 1.13
N LEU A 248 5.98 12.79 0.47
CA LEU A 248 5.21 14.01 0.73
C LEU A 248 4.08 13.82 1.74
N GLY A 249 3.71 12.57 2.01
CA GLY A 249 2.56 12.28 2.87
C GLY A 249 1.22 12.66 2.25
N GLY A 250 0.17 12.65 3.06
CA GLY A 250 -1.20 12.98 2.65
C GLY A 250 -2.04 11.76 2.29
N ALA A 251 -3.21 11.68 2.92
CA ALA A 251 -4.23 10.67 2.67
C ALA A 251 -5.62 11.22 3.05
N VAL A 252 -6.66 10.51 2.64
CA VAL A 252 -8.03 10.80 3.03
C VAL A 252 -8.66 9.57 3.69
N ALA A 253 -9.32 9.77 4.83
CA ALA A 253 -10.22 8.81 5.43
C ALA A 253 -11.65 9.16 4.98
N ILE A 254 -12.37 8.19 4.45
CA ILE A 254 -13.80 8.31 4.14
C ILE A 254 -14.57 7.61 5.26
N ILE A 255 -15.37 8.41 5.99
CA ILE A 255 -16.12 7.95 7.17
C ILE A 255 -17.56 8.47 7.06
N PRO A 256 -18.49 7.73 6.44
CA PRO A 256 -19.87 8.17 6.25
C PRO A 256 -20.61 8.39 7.58
N ASP A 257 -20.44 7.48 8.55
CA ASP A 257 -21.05 7.60 9.88
C ASP A 257 -20.50 8.82 10.65
N ALA A 258 -21.36 9.80 10.95
CA ALA A 258 -20.97 11.04 11.60
C ALA A 258 -20.42 10.82 13.02
N ALA A 259 -21.02 9.90 13.79
CA ALA A 259 -20.57 9.63 15.16
C ALA A 259 -19.22 8.94 15.19
N LEU A 260 -18.98 8.02 14.26
CA LEU A 260 -17.66 7.38 14.07
C LEU A 260 -16.62 8.40 13.63
N ARG A 261 -16.99 9.30 12.69
CA ARG A 261 -16.11 10.36 12.20
C ARG A 261 -15.71 11.33 13.32
N ASP A 262 -16.65 11.73 14.18
CA ASP A 262 -16.38 12.60 15.33
C ASP A 262 -15.43 11.93 16.32
N LYS A 263 -15.60 10.63 16.59
CA LYS A 263 -14.67 9.86 17.44
C LYS A 263 -13.27 9.82 16.83
N PHE A 264 -13.16 9.57 15.53
CA PHE A 264 -11.90 9.56 14.82
C PHE A 264 -11.19 10.92 14.87
N ILE A 265 -11.90 12.01 14.56
CA ILE A 265 -11.37 13.37 14.62
C ILE A 265 -10.90 13.69 16.04
N LYS A 266 -11.70 13.36 17.06
CA LYS A 266 -11.32 13.61 18.46
C LYS A 266 -10.04 12.86 18.86
N ALA A 267 -9.88 11.62 18.43
CA ALA A 267 -8.68 10.81 18.71
C ALA A 267 -7.44 11.30 17.95
N SER A 268 -7.63 11.95 16.79
CA SER A 268 -6.53 12.50 15.97
C SER A 268 -6.08 13.90 16.40
N ASN A 269 -6.90 14.62 17.19
CA ASN A 269 -6.59 15.99 17.63
C ASN A 269 -5.29 16.05 18.43
N GLY A 270 -4.39 16.95 18.03
CA GLY A 270 -3.10 17.15 18.65
C GLY A 270 -2.00 16.18 18.19
N PHE A 271 -2.36 15.11 17.47
CA PHE A 271 -1.39 14.16 16.89
C PHE A 271 -1.15 14.40 15.40
N PHE A 272 -2.17 14.84 14.65
CA PHE A 272 -2.01 15.09 13.22
C PHE A 272 -1.58 16.53 12.96
N SER A 273 -0.54 16.67 12.16
CA SER A 273 -0.22 17.94 11.52
C SER A 273 -1.23 18.23 10.41
N MET A 274 -1.44 19.52 10.11
CA MET A 274 -2.13 19.92 8.89
C MET A 274 -1.37 19.39 7.67
N LEU A 275 -2.08 19.06 6.60
CA LEU A 275 -1.43 18.71 5.33
C LEU A 275 -0.57 19.88 4.84
N SER A 276 0.62 19.58 4.36
CA SER A 276 1.46 20.59 3.73
C SER A 276 0.86 21.03 2.39
N ARG A 277 1.16 22.25 1.96
CA ARG A 277 0.78 22.72 0.63
C ARG A 277 1.30 21.79 -0.47
N HIS A 278 2.51 21.23 -0.29
CA HIS A 278 3.08 20.25 -1.23
C HIS A 278 2.21 18.99 -1.34
N SER A 279 1.77 18.44 -0.22
CA SER A 279 0.86 17.28 -0.22
C SER A 279 -0.45 17.59 -0.95
N ILE A 280 -1.05 18.74 -0.67
CA ILE A 280 -2.34 19.17 -1.25
C ILE A 280 -2.23 19.32 -2.76
N GLU A 281 -1.26 20.11 -3.25
CA GLU A 281 -1.12 20.41 -4.67
C GLU A 281 -0.69 19.16 -5.47
N VAL A 282 0.14 18.30 -4.89
CA VAL A 282 0.52 17.03 -5.52
C VAL A 282 -0.67 16.08 -5.62
N MET A 283 -1.50 15.96 -4.58
CA MET A 283 -2.73 15.16 -4.66
C MET A 283 -3.71 15.73 -5.71
N LEU A 284 -3.86 17.06 -5.78
CA LEU A 284 -4.67 17.72 -6.82
C LEU A 284 -4.14 17.39 -8.23
N ALA A 285 -2.85 17.59 -8.47
CA ALA A 285 -2.21 17.27 -9.75
C ALA A 285 -2.38 15.79 -10.11
N THR A 286 -2.25 14.91 -9.12
CA THR A 286 -2.41 13.46 -9.29
C THR A 286 -3.85 13.09 -9.69
N TYR A 287 -4.84 13.59 -8.98
CA TYR A 287 -6.26 13.30 -9.28
C TYR A 287 -6.71 13.88 -10.61
N ALA A 288 -6.20 15.06 -10.97
CA ALA A 288 -6.61 15.73 -12.20
C ALA A 288 -5.88 15.23 -13.46
N PHE A 289 -4.62 14.83 -13.33
CA PHE A 289 -3.74 14.63 -14.50
C PHE A 289 -2.88 13.35 -14.43
N GLY A 290 -2.87 12.61 -13.32
CA GLY A 290 -1.98 11.45 -13.13
C GLY A 290 -2.36 10.21 -13.93
N GLU A 291 -3.60 10.09 -14.39
CA GLU A 291 -4.12 8.89 -15.06
C GLU A 291 -3.31 8.44 -16.29
N PRO A 292 -2.87 9.33 -17.21
CA PRO A 292 -2.04 8.93 -18.36
C PRO A 292 -0.69 8.30 -17.97
N TRP A 293 -0.08 8.78 -16.87
CA TRP A 293 1.15 8.19 -16.32
C TRP A 293 0.88 6.80 -15.73
N LEU A 294 -0.15 6.67 -14.92
CA LEU A 294 -0.53 5.41 -14.29
C LEU A 294 -0.91 4.34 -15.34
N ASN A 295 -1.65 4.71 -16.38
CA ASN A 295 -2.04 3.81 -17.46
C ASN A 295 -0.85 3.26 -18.26
N GLN A 296 0.29 3.96 -18.28
CA GLN A 296 1.54 3.47 -18.86
C GLN A 296 2.39 2.70 -17.84
N LEU A 297 2.34 3.07 -16.57
CA LEU A 297 3.06 2.38 -15.51
C LEU A 297 2.54 0.95 -15.30
N LEU A 298 1.23 0.75 -15.24
CA LEU A 298 0.64 -0.55 -14.91
C LEU A 298 1.06 -1.67 -15.86
N PRO A 299 1.05 -1.50 -17.21
CA PRO A 299 1.61 -2.51 -18.12
C PRO A 299 3.09 -2.78 -17.91
N TYR A 300 3.88 -1.76 -17.56
CA TYR A 300 5.30 -1.92 -17.27
C TYR A 300 5.53 -2.73 -16.00
N LEU A 301 4.77 -2.45 -14.94
CA LEU A 301 4.80 -3.23 -13.69
C LEU A 301 4.33 -4.67 -13.93
N GLN A 302 3.29 -4.87 -14.76
CA GLN A 302 2.84 -6.22 -15.13
C GLN A 302 3.96 -7.00 -15.81
N ALA A 303 4.65 -6.39 -16.76
CA ALA A 303 5.75 -7.04 -17.44
C ALA A 303 6.97 -7.32 -16.53
N ASN A 304 7.22 -6.47 -15.51
CA ASN A 304 8.22 -6.73 -14.47
C ASN A 304 7.78 -7.90 -13.56
N HIS A 305 6.49 -7.91 -13.18
CA HIS A 305 5.92 -9.02 -12.43
C HIS A 305 6.11 -10.36 -13.17
N ASP A 306 5.74 -10.42 -14.43
CA ASP A 306 5.80 -11.65 -15.23
C ASP A 306 7.22 -12.16 -15.37
N LEU A 307 8.20 -11.27 -15.60
CA LEU A 307 9.61 -11.63 -15.64
C LEU A 307 10.10 -12.25 -14.32
N LEU A 308 9.70 -11.65 -13.18
CA LEU A 308 10.06 -12.18 -11.86
C LEU A 308 9.31 -13.47 -11.55
N TYR A 309 8.04 -13.56 -11.91
CA TYR A 309 7.20 -14.73 -11.71
C TYR A 309 7.76 -15.94 -12.45
N ASP A 310 8.09 -15.81 -13.74
CA ASP A 310 8.68 -16.87 -14.56
C ASP A 310 10.00 -17.37 -13.97
N PHE A 311 10.85 -16.46 -13.48
CA PHE A 311 12.07 -16.84 -12.78
C PHE A 311 11.77 -17.65 -11.52
N VAL A 312 10.85 -17.19 -10.67
CA VAL A 312 10.53 -17.88 -9.42
C VAL A 312 9.94 -19.26 -9.70
N GLN A 313 8.98 -19.38 -10.65
CA GLN A 313 8.35 -20.65 -10.99
C GLN A 313 9.33 -21.66 -11.62
N SER A 314 10.37 -21.19 -12.30
CA SER A 314 11.39 -22.05 -12.90
C SER A 314 12.55 -22.41 -11.95
N THR A 315 12.54 -21.87 -10.71
CA THR A 315 13.62 -22.05 -9.74
C THR A 315 13.23 -23.03 -8.63
N PRO A 316 13.87 -24.22 -8.53
CA PRO A 316 13.59 -25.18 -7.46
C PRO A 316 13.75 -24.53 -6.07
N GLY A 317 12.78 -24.76 -5.20
CA GLY A 317 12.77 -24.21 -3.84
C GLY A 317 12.26 -22.78 -3.73
N LEU A 318 11.82 -22.14 -4.83
CA LEU A 318 11.08 -20.88 -4.80
C LEU A 318 9.64 -21.09 -5.28
N ALA A 319 8.71 -20.31 -4.72
CA ALA A 319 7.32 -20.25 -5.16
C ALA A 319 6.73 -18.86 -4.90
N MET A 320 5.81 -18.40 -5.72
CA MET A 320 4.96 -17.25 -5.46
C MET A 320 3.62 -17.39 -6.18
N GLN A 321 2.58 -16.80 -5.60
CA GLN A 321 1.30 -16.66 -6.28
C GLN A 321 1.38 -15.47 -7.26
N PRO A 322 0.68 -15.54 -8.40
CA PRO A 322 0.57 -14.40 -9.28
C PRO A 322 -0.15 -13.25 -8.57
N LEU A 323 0.41 -12.05 -8.68
CA LEU A 323 -0.15 -10.88 -8.00
C LEU A 323 -1.30 -10.27 -8.82
N GLU A 324 -2.40 -9.97 -8.16
CA GLU A 324 -3.53 -9.22 -8.73
C GLU A 324 -3.31 -7.71 -8.63
N ALA A 325 -2.55 -7.28 -7.61
CA ALA A 325 -2.21 -5.87 -7.36
C ALA A 325 -0.86 -5.72 -6.65
N THR A 326 -0.45 -4.49 -6.45
CA THR A 326 0.80 -4.02 -5.85
C THR A 326 2.02 -4.21 -6.78
N TYR A 327 3.18 -3.84 -6.30
CA TYR A 327 4.49 -4.07 -6.94
C TYR A 327 5.46 -4.77 -5.98
N LEU A 328 4.89 -5.58 -5.06
CA LEU A 328 5.59 -6.20 -3.94
C LEU A 328 5.44 -7.72 -4.05
N ALA A 329 6.44 -8.37 -4.61
CA ALA A 329 6.44 -9.82 -4.76
C ALA A 329 6.63 -10.49 -3.40
N TRP A 330 5.76 -11.46 -3.09
CA TRP A 330 5.79 -12.27 -1.89
C TRP A 330 6.26 -13.68 -2.27
N ILE A 331 7.55 -13.93 -2.08
CA ILE A 331 8.25 -15.12 -2.54
C ILE A 331 8.48 -16.06 -1.37
N GLU A 332 7.90 -17.25 -1.45
CA GLU A 332 8.14 -18.36 -0.55
C GLU A 332 9.43 -19.08 -0.94
N TYR A 333 10.19 -19.54 0.05
CA TYR A 333 11.37 -20.37 -0.21
C TYR A 333 11.36 -21.61 0.68
N ASP A 334 11.84 -22.73 0.12
CA ASP A 334 12.07 -23.96 0.86
C ASP A 334 13.42 -23.88 1.59
N GLU A 335 13.38 -23.76 2.91
CA GLU A 335 14.57 -23.67 3.76
C GLU A 335 15.44 -24.94 3.68
N ALA A 336 14.86 -26.12 3.41
CA ALA A 336 15.62 -27.36 3.25
C ALA A 336 16.47 -27.37 1.97
N ILE A 337 16.01 -26.68 0.91
CA ILE A 337 16.72 -26.57 -0.37
C ILE A 337 17.65 -25.37 -0.37
N LEU A 338 17.15 -24.20 0.05
CA LEU A 338 17.83 -22.92 -0.12
C LEU A 338 18.51 -22.39 1.15
N GLY A 339 18.24 -23.00 2.32
CA GLY A 339 18.71 -22.48 3.61
C GLY A 339 18.07 -21.10 3.90
N ASP A 340 18.78 -20.25 4.66
CA ASP A 340 18.34 -18.86 4.89
C ASP A 340 18.50 -18.03 3.59
N PHE A 341 17.49 -18.08 2.74
CA PHE A 341 17.48 -17.43 1.43
C PHE A 341 17.65 -15.91 1.54
N GLN A 342 17.04 -15.28 2.53
CA GLN A 342 17.18 -13.83 2.72
C GLN A 342 18.64 -13.45 3.04
N LYS A 343 19.31 -14.23 3.88
CA LYS A 343 20.73 -14.01 4.20
C LYS A 343 21.62 -14.22 2.97
N LYS A 344 21.31 -15.24 2.15
CA LYS A 344 22.00 -15.46 0.87
C LYS A 344 21.80 -14.28 -0.09
N CYS A 345 20.58 -13.76 -0.21
CA CYS A 345 20.30 -12.54 -0.99
C CYS A 345 21.16 -11.37 -0.50
N TRP A 346 21.17 -11.12 0.80
CA TRP A 346 21.99 -10.04 1.40
C TRP A 346 23.48 -10.20 1.06
N ASN A 347 24.03 -11.39 1.20
CA ASN A 347 25.44 -11.67 0.90
C ASN A 347 25.76 -11.53 -0.60
N ALA A 348 24.78 -11.75 -1.48
CA ALA A 348 24.89 -11.50 -2.92
C ALA A 348 24.64 -10.02 -3.30
N GLY A 349 24.52 -9.13 -2.32
CA GLY A 349 24.30 -7.71 -2.54
C GLY A 349 22.86 -7.35 -2.88
N LEU A 350 21.87 -8.21 -2.58
CA LEU A 350 20.45 -7.96 -2.83
C LEU A 350 19.68 -7.81 -1.49
N HIS A 351 19.16 -6.63 -1.20
CA HIS A 351 18.36 -6.42 -0.02
C HIS A 351 16.87 -6.65 -0.31
N VAL A 352 16.30 -7.66 0.32
CA VAL A 352 14.87 -7.98 0.35
C VAL A 352 14.38 -8.01 1.79
N LEU A 353 13.08 -7.81 2.04
CA LEU A 353 12.55 -7.90 3.40
C LEU A 353 12.30 -9.34 3.81
N ARG A 354 12.56 -9.63 5.08
CA ARG A 354 12.22 -10.92 5.71
C ARG A 354 10.73 -11.05 5.92
N GLY A 355 10.21 -12.25 5.68
CA GLY A 355 8.80 -12.58 5.88
C GLY A 355 8.33 -12.44 7.31
N GLU A 356 9.21 -12.67 8.29
CA GLU A 356 8.89 -12.56 9.73
C GLU A 356 8.39 -11.16 10.12
N GLN A 357 8.82 -10.10 9.40
CA GLN A 357 8.30 -8.75 9.61
C GLN A 357 6.79 -8.65 9.31
N PHE A 358 6.27 -9.55 8.49
CA PHE A 358 4.86 -9.64 8.11
C PHE A 358 4.13 -10.77 8.86
N LYS A 359 4.81 -11.46 9.78
CA LYS A 359 4.41 -12.74 10.42
C LYS A 359 4.30 -13.92 9.43
N GLY A 360 5.06 -13.90 8.34
CA GLY A 360 5.20 -15.01 7.39
C GLY A 360 6.58 -15.67 7.51
N ARG A 361 6.62 -16.96 7.83
CA ARG A 361 7.87 -17.72 7.91
C ARG A 361 8.27 -18.22 6.52
N ASN A 362 9.58 -18.24 6.22
CA ASN A 362 10.14 -18.71 4.97
C ASN A 362 9.66 -17.94 3.74
N PHE A 363 9.48 -16.62 3.90
CA PHE A 363 9.16 -15.72 2.82
C PHE A 363 10.15 -14.57 2.74
N VAL A 364 10.29 -14.01 1.56
CA VAL A 364 10.91 -12.70 1.33
C VAL A 364 9.95 -11.82 0.54
N ARG A 365 9.97 -10.50 0.81
CA ARG A 365 9.25 -9.53 -0.01
C ARG A 365 10.23 -8.70 -0.82
N LEU A 366 10.02 -8.65 -2.14
CA LEU A 366 10.81 -7.91 -3.11
C LEU A 366 9.93 -6.87 -3.83
N ASN A 367 10.39 -5.62 -3.88
CA ASN A 367 9.79 -4.56 -4.67
C ASN A 367 10.34 -4.61 -6.11
N PHE A 368 9.46 -4.77 -7.12
CA PHE A 368 9.84 -4.81 -8.54
C PHE A 368 9.47 -3.53 -9.31
N ALA A 369 9.06 -2.45 -8.62
CA ALA A 369 8.80 -1.16 -9.24
C ALA A 369 10.11 -0.39 -9.48
N CYS A 370 10.89 -0.89 -10.41
CA CYS A 370 12.18 -0.36 -10.84
C CYS A 370 12.37 -0.57 -12.34
N PRO A 371 13.33 0.12 -12.99
CA PRO A 371 13.70 -0.15 -14.37
C PRO A 371 13.99 -1.62 -14.63
N ARG A 372 13.62 -2.11 -15.82
CA ARG A 372 13.78 -3.52 -16.22
C ARG A 372 15.21 -4.03 -15.97
N SER A 373 16.21 -3.27 -16.36
CA SER A 373 17.62 -3.61 -16.18
C SER A 373 18.02 -3.79 -14.70
N VAL A 374 17.36 -3.08 -13.78
CA VAL A 374 17.56 -3.19 -12.33
C VAL A 374 16.95 -4.49 -11.80
N LEU A 375 15.74 -4.84 -12.25
CA LEU A 375 15.09 -6.10 -11.91
C LEU A 375 15.87 -7.30 -12.44
N GLU A 376 16.38 -7.24 -13.68
CA GLU A 376 17.23 -8.28 -14.27
C GLU A 376 18.51 -8.50 -13.46
N LYS A 377 19.14 -7.42 -12.95
CA LYS A 377 20.28 -7.56 -12.02
C LYS A 377 19.89 -8.27 -10.74
N ALA A 378 18.73 -7.96 -10.16
CA ALA A 378 18.23 -8.65 -8.96
C ALA A 378 17.98 -10.14 -9.21
N ILE A 379 17.34 -10.48 -10.33
CA ILE A 379 17.12 -11.87 -10.76
C ILE A 379 18.46 -12.61 -10.96
N ASN A 380 19.45 -11.97 -11.59
CA ASN A 380 20.76 -12.60 -11.79
C ASN A 380 21.47 -12.85 -10.45
N ARG A 381 21.34 -11.97 -9.45
CA ARG A 381 21.85 -12.20 -8.09
C ARG A 381 21.14 -13.39 -7.41
N MET A 382 19.82 -13.49 -7.57
CA MET A 382 19.08 -14.66 -7.07
C MET A 382 19.50 -15.94 -7.77
N LYS A 383 19.68 -15.94 -9.10
CA LYS A 383 20.19 -17.10 -9.87
C LYS A 383 21.54 -17.57 -9.35
N SER A 384 22.46 -16.68 -8.99
CA SER A 384 23.79 -17.04 -8.51
C SER A 384 23.78 -17.78 -7.16
N ILE A 385 22.71 -17.64 -6.38
CA ILE A 385 22.58 -18.27 -5.06
C ILE A 385 21.61 -19.47 -5.04
N THR A 386 20.86 -19.68 -6.12
CA THR A 386 19.94 -20.83 -6.26
C THR A 386 20.52 -21.96 -7.13
N ASN A 387 21.53 -21.69 -7.96
CA ASN A 387 22.19 -22.67 -8.84
C ASN A 387 23.45 -23.31 -8.21
N GLY A 388 23.76 -23.04 -6.96
CA GLY A 388 24.85 -23.58 -6.17
C GLY A 388 24.32 -24.49 -5.06
#